data_d32d01ef2d93d7a75e0c25ece55fb9e9
#
_entry.id   d32d01ef2d93d7a75e0c25ece55fb9e9
#
_cell.length_a   1.000
_cell.length_b   1.000
_cell.length_c   1.000
_cell.angle_alpha   90.00
_cell.angle_beta   90.00
_cell.angle_gamma   90.00
#
_symmetry.space_group_name_H-M   'P 1'
#
loop_
_entity.id
_entity.type
_entity.pdbx_description
1 polymer ?
#
loop_
_entity_poly.entity_id
_entity_poly.type
_entity_poly.pdbx_seq_one_letter_code
_entity_poly.pdbx_strand_id
1 'polypeptide(L)'
;LFVPDRNLGNWVKKQVPDKDVAIYDGACPTHDVLRGANVKKVKELAPDAVIIAHPECREDIIAIADEVCSTTAMIGRIAKYPSTKTFIIATENGIIHQMRKQYPDREFVSADGCIGCRLHCPYMKMIDLNAVQRSLTEDVFPVTIEEDIMDGARRSLERMMAVPRDN
;
A
#
# COMPACT_ATOMS: atom_id res chain seq x y z
N LEU A 1 3.96 -16.00 -12.50
CA LEU A 1 4.07 -15.99 -11.02
C LEU A 1 4.01 -14.55 -10.52
N PHE A 2 3.11 -14.27 -9.60
CA PHE A 2 3.01 -12.97 -8.92
C PHE A 2 3.68 -13.04 -7.54
N VAL A 3 4.56 -12.11 -7.26
CA VAL A 3 5.25 -11.93 -5.98
C VAL A 3 5.26 -10.43 -5.64
N PRO A 4 5.42 -10.01 -4.39
CA PRO A 4 5.62 -10.80 -3.18
C PRO A 4 4.34 -11.02 -2.35
N ASP A 5 3.23 -10.33 -2.65
CA ASP A 5 2.06 -10.23 -1.77
C ASP A 5 0.83 -10.91 -2.38
N ARG A 6 0.20 -11.82 -1.60
CA ARG A 6 -0.97 -12.59 -2.07
C ARG A 6 -2.23 -11.74 -2.20
N ASN A 7 -2.43 -10.73 -1.35
CA ASN A 7 -3.62 -9.89 -1.40
C ASN A 7 -3.56 -9.02 -2.66
N LEU A 8 -2.42 -8.37 -2.91
CA LEU A 8 -2.17 -7.64 -4.16
C LEU A 8 -2.26 -8.56 -5.38
N GLY A 9 -1.68 -9.76 -5.30
CA GLY A 9 -1.76 -10.76 -6.37
C GLY A 9 -3.20 -11.18 -6.69
N ASN A 10 -4.02 -11.39 -5.68
CA ASN A 10 -5.44 -11.70 -5.85
C ASN A 10 -6.22 -10.52 -6.46
N TRP A 11 -5.91 -9.30 -6.04
CA TRP A 11 -6.50 -8.09 -6.61
C TRP A 11 -6.12 -7.95 -8.10
N VAL A 12 -4.85 -8.12 -8.46
CA VAL A 12 -4.36 -8.10 -9.85
C VAL A 12 -5.01 -9.21 -10.68
N LYS A 13 -5.08 -10.44 -10.15
CA LYS A 13 -5.70 -11.57 -10.86
C LYS A 13 -7.14 -11.27 -11.26
N LYS A 14 -7.90 -10.55 -10.44
CA LYS A 14 -9.26 -10.11 -10.77
C LYS A 14 -9.33 -9.11 -11.92
N GLN A 15 -8.27 -8.31 -12.12
CA GLN A 15 -8.19 -7.36 -13.24
C GLN A 15 -7.83 -8.04 -14.57
N VAL A 16 -7.28 -9.25 -14.52
CA VAL A 16 -6.85 -10.02 -15.68
C VAL A 16 -7.38 -11.46 -15.61
N PRO A 17 -8.72 -11.66 -15.63
CA PRO A 17 -9.35 -12.95 -15.37
C PRO A 17 -8.95 -14.04 -16.39
N ASP A 18 -8.57 -13.64 -17.61
CA ASP A 18 -8.16 -14.56 -18.68
C ASP A 18 -6.69 -15.01 -18.56
N LYS A 19 -5.95 -14.51 -17.56
CA LYS A 19 -4.56 -14.91 -17.35
C LYS A 19 -4.43 -15.95 -16.25
N ASP A 20 -3.61 -16.97 -16.51
CA ASP A 20 -3.19 -17.92 -15.47
C ASP A 20 -2.14 -17.25 -14.58
N VAL A 21 -2.55 -16.82 -13.39
CA VAL A 21 -1.70 -16.15 -12.42
C VAL A 21 -1.50 -17.04 -11.20
N ALA A 22 -0.31 -17.62 -11.07
CA ALA A 22 0.14 -18.26 -9.84
C ALA A 22 0.59 -17.17 -8.86
N ILE A 23 0.16 -17.27 -7.61
CA ILE A 23 0.40 -16.25 -6.58
C ILE A 23 1.26 -16.84 -5.46
N TYR A 24 2.32 -16.14 -5.09
CA TYR A 24 3.14 -16.47 -3.93
C TYR A 24 2.38 -16.17 -2.63
N ASP A 25 2.47 -17.06 -1.64
CA ASP A 25 1.73 -16.94 -0.38
C ASP A 25 2.48 -16.07 0.66
N GLY A 26 2.97 -14.93 0.25
CA GLY A 26 3.48 -13.87 1.12
C GLY A 26 2.40 -12.83 1.40
N ALA A 27 2.57 -12.01 2.44
CA ALA A 27 1.69 -10.88 2.70
C ALA A 27 2.43 -9.75 3.43
N CYS A 28 2.04 -8.52 3.16
CA CYS A 28 2.48 -7.38 3.95
C CYS A 28 1.84 -7.45 5.35
N PRO A 29 2.63 -7.62 6.43
CA PRO A 29 2.07 -7.78 7.77
C PRO A 29 1.25 -6.57 8.22
N THR A 30 1.60 -5.38 7.76
CA THR A 30 0.88 -4.14 8.10
C THR A 30 -0.51 -4.09 7.49
N HIS A 31 -0.68 -4.52 6.23
CA HIS A 31 -1.99 -4.56 5.59
C HIS A 31 -2.80 -5.81 5.98
N ASP A 32 -2.13 -6.95 6.12
CA ASP A 32 -2.80 -8.22 6.41
C ASP A 32 -3.37 -8.31 7.85
N VAL A 33 -2.87 -7.49 8.78
CA VAL A 33 -3.41 -7.43 10.15
C VAL A 33 -4.77 -6.72 10.23
N LEU A 34 -5.06 -5.82 9.31
CA LEU A 34 -6.32 -5.08 9.27
C LEU A 34 -7.48 -6.02 8.90
N ARG A 35 -8.64 -5.81 9.49
CA ARG A 35 -9.87 -6.59 9.26
C ARG A 35 -11.00 -5.69 8.79
N GLY A 36 -11.82 -6.16 7.86
CA GLY A 36 -12.99 -5.43 7.38
C GLY A 36 -13.95 -5.02 8.49
N ALA A 37 -14.10 -5.86 9.54
CA ALA A 37 -14.90 -5.53 10.70
C ALA A 37 -14.41 -4.26 11.45
N ASN A 38 -13.10 -4.02 11.48
CA ASN A 38 -12.56 -2.81 12.08
C ASN A 38 -12.88 -1.58 11.21
N VAL A 39 -12.70 -1.70 9.89
CA VAL A 39 -13.01 -0.62 8.93
C VAL A 39 -14.50 -0.27 8.97
N LYS A 40 -15.39 -1.27 9.08
CA LYS A 40 -16.85 -1.05 9.21
C LYS A 40 -17.19 -0.24 10.46
N LYS A 41 -16.58 -0.55 11.61
CA LYS A 41 -16.76 0.24 12.84
C LYS A 41 -16.33 1.69 12.68
N VAL A 42 -15.22 1.94 11.98
CA VAL A 42 -14.78 3.32 11.68
C VAL A 42 -15.77 4.01 10.75
N LYS A 43 -16.30 3.29 9.75
CA LYS A 43 -17.32 3.80 8.82
C LYS A 43 -18.63 4.12 9.52
N GLU A 44 -19.03 3.35 10.54
CA GLU A 44 -20.23 3.64 11.38
C GLU A 44 -20.10 4.97 12.13
N LEU A 45 -18.88 5.35 12.54
CA LEU A 45 -18.60 6.65 13.19
C LEU A 45 -18.54 7.83 12.20
N ALA A 46 -18.32 7.56 10.93
CA ALA A 46 -18.25 8.54 9.85
C ALA A 46 -18.97 8.00 8.59
N PRO A 47 -20.34 7.96 8.60
CA PRO A 47 -21.12 7.28 7.56
C PRO A 47 -20.90 7.82 6.15
N ASP A 48 -20.62 9.11 6.01
CA ASP A 48 -20.39 9.78 4.73
C ASP A 48 -18.92 9.73 4.26
N ALA A 49 -18.02 9.12 5.06
CA ALA A 49 -16.61 9.05 4.71
C ALA A 49 -16.38 8.10 3.53
N VAL A 50 -15.49 8.48 2.62
CA VAL A 50 -15.01 7.63 1.52
C VAL A 50 -13.87 6.73 2.03
N ILE A 51 -13.95 5.43 1.74
CA ILE A 51 -12.92 4.44 2.09
C ILE A 51 -11.96 4.28 0.91
N ILE A 52 -10.69 4.59 1.12
CA ILE A 52 -9.64 4.36 0.12
C ILE A 52 -8.68 3.30 0.66
N ALA A 53 -8.53 2.18 -0.05
CA ALA A 53 -7.73 1.04 0.39
C ALA A 53 -6.53 0.77 -0.53
N HIS A 54 -5.44 0.30 0.07
CA HIS A 54 -4.32 -0.25 -0.67
C HIS A 54 -4.66 -1.67 -1.15
N PRO A 55 -4.26 -2.08 -2.36
CA PRO A 55 -4.59 -3.41 -2.89
C PRO A 55 -3.90 -4.58 -2.14
N GLU A 56 -2.93 -4.31 -1.27
CA GLU A 56 -2.40 -5.30 -0.31
C GLU A 56 -3.32 -5.55 0.89
N CYS A 57 -4.38 -4.79 1.04
CA CYS A 57 -5.41 -5.08 2.04
C CYS A 57 -6.13 -6.39 1.72
N ARG A 58 -6.64 -7.02 2.76
CA ARG A 58 -7.44 -8.26 2.65
C ARG A 58 -8.71 -8.01 1.85
N GLU A 59 -9.20 -9.10 1.25
CA GLU A 59 -10.41 -9.08 0.41
C GLU A 59 -11.64 -8.49 1.11
N ASP A 60 -11.80 -8.74 2.43
CA ASP A 60 -12.92 -8.21 3.21
C ASP A 60 -12.89 -6.67 3.36
N ILE A 61 -11.73 -6.04 3.12
CA ILE A 61 -11.57 -4.59 3.06
C ILE A 61 -11.75 -4.09 1.64
N ILE A 62 -11.13 -4.76 0.67
CA ILE A 62 -11.25 -4.43 -0.76
C ILE A 62 -12.73 -4.41 -1.18
N ALA A 63 -13.54 -5.36 -0.68
CA ALA A 63 -14.96 -5.48 -0.99
C ALA A 63 -15.83 -4.33 -0.46
N ILE A 64 -15.34 -3.57 0.53
CA ILE A 64 -16.08 -2.44 1.12
C ILE A 64 -15.43 -1.08 0.83
N ALA A 65 -14.29 -1.06 0.13
CA ALA A 65 -13.61 0.16 -0.26
C ALA A 65 -14.32 0.83 -1.45
N ASP A 66 -14.44 2.15 -1.40
CA ASP A 66 -14.94 2.95 -2.51
C ASP A 66 -13.88 3.11 -3.62
N GLU A 67 -12.61 3.15 -3.22
CA GLU A 67 -11.46 3.20 -4.13
C GLU A 67 -10.38 2.22 -3.66
N VAL A 68 -9.78 1.48 -4.64
CA VAL A 68 -8.63 0.61 -4.41
C VAL A 68 -7.50 1.04 -5.33
N CYS A 69 -6.38 1.50 -4.76
CA CYS A 69 -5.27 2.03 -5.55
C CYS A 69 -3.95 2.09 -4.76
N SER A 70 -2.85 2.34 -5.48
CA SER A 70 -1.54 2.55 -4.86
C SER A 70 -1.50 3.81 -4.00
N THR A 71 -0.56 3.90 -3.08
CA THR A 71 -0.37 5.06 -2.18
C THR A 71 -0.24 6.37 -2.94
N THR A 72 0.51 6.40 -4.03
CA THR A 72 0.64 7.59 -4.89
C THR A 72 -0.71 7.99 -5.50
N ALA A 73 -1.47 7.01 -6.00
CA ALA A 73 -2.78 7.27 -6.59
C ALA A 73 -3.81 7.73 -5.55
N MET A 74 -3.75 7.25 -4.30
CA MET A 74 -4.66 7.65 -3.21
C MET A 74 -4.75 9.16 -3.07
N ILE A 75 -3.61 9.86 -3.09
CA ILE A 75 -3.57 11.31 -2.95
C ILE A 75 -4.36 11.99 -4.06
N GLY A 76 -4.20 11.54 -5.31
CA GLY A 76 -4.95 12.09 -6.45
C GLY A 76 -6.44 11.73 -6.45
N ARG A 77 -6.82 10.58 -5.85
CA ARG A 77 -8.22 10.13 -5.78
C ARG A 77 -9.09 11.04 -4.92
N ILE A 78 -8.54 11.70 -3.91
CA ILE A 78 -9.27 12.63 -3.04
C ILE A 78 -9.97 13.74 -3.87
N ALA A 79 -9.34 14.22 -4.92
CA ALA A 79 -9.91 15.24 -5.80
C ALA A 79 -11.20 14.81 -6.53
N LYS A 80 -11.44 13.49 -6.68
CA LYS A 80 -12.67 12.97 -7.30
C LYS A 80 -13.92 13.17 -6.43
N TYR A 81 -13.73 13.46 -5.15
CA TYR A 81 -14.80 13.57 -4.16
C TYR A 81 -14.88 14.99 -3.59
N PRO A 82 -15.29 15.98 -4.41
CA PRO A 82 -15.24 17.40 -4.02
C PRO A 82 -16.11 17.73 -2.81
N SER A 83 -17.21 16.99 -2.60
CA SER A 83 -18.16 17.22 -1.50
C SER A 83 -17.82 16.41 -0.23
N THR A 84 -16.94 15.42 -0.31
CA THR A 84 -16.60 14.56 0.82
C THR A 84 -15.60 15.26 1.73
N LYS A 85 -15.91 15.34 3.01
CA LYS A 85 -15.02 15.93 4.02
C LYS A 85 -14.09 14.91 4.66
N THR A 86 -14.57 13.70 4.90
CA THR A 86 -13.85 12.68 5.68
C THR A 86 -13.47 11.50 4.79
N PHE A 87 -12.24 11.03 4.92
CA PHE A 87 -11.71 9.86 4.22
C PHE A 87 -11.14 8.86 5.20
N ILE A 88 -11.51 7.58 5.05
CA ILE A 88 -10.95 6.47 5.81
C ILE A 88 -9.85 5.85 4.97
N ILE A 89 -8.62 5.88 5.48
CA ILE A 89 -7.42 5.46 4.76
C ILE A 89 -6.95 4.10 5.25
N ALA A 90 -7.07 3.10 4.39
CA ALA A 90 -6.68 1.71 4.67
C ALA A 90 -5.31 1.40 4.04
N THR A 91 -4.27 1.98 4.60
CA THR A 91 -2.84 1.71 4.33
C THR A 91 -1.98 2.22 5.48
N GLU A 92 -0.67 2.12 5.37
CA GLU A 92 0.27 2.64 6.38
C GLU A 92 0.04 4.13 6.64
N ASN A 93 -0.05 4.50 7.93
CA ASN A 93 -0.53 5.81 8.38
C ASN A 93 0.36 7.01 7.98
N GLY A 94 1.61 6.77 7.60
CA GLY A 94 2.55 7.85 7.21
C GLY A 94 2.04 8.70 6.05
N ILE A 95 1.25 8.12 5.14
CA ILE A 95 0.68 8.85 3.99
C ILE A 95 -0.33 9.93 4.42
N ILE A 96 -0.99 9.76 5.57
CA ILE A 96 -1.99 10.70 6.09
C ILE A 96 -1.37 12.09 6.31
N HIS A 97 -0.08 12.14 6.69
CA HIS A 97 0.63 13.41 6.82
C HIS A 97 0.67 14.18 5.49
N GLN A 98 1.00 13.51 4.40
CA GLN A 98 1.03 14.14 3.06
C GLN A 98 -0.36 14.54 2.60
N MET A 99 -1.38 13.71 2.84
CA MET A 99 -2.77 14.02 2.51
C MET A 99 -3.26 15.27 3.24
N ARG A 100 -3.00 15.39 4.55
CA ARG A 100 -3.36 16.59 5.34
C ARG A 100 -2.65 17.86 4.86
N LYS A 101 -1.39 17.73 4.42
CA LYS A 101 -0.65 18.85 3.87
C LYS A 101 -1.23 19.34 2.54
N GLN A 102 -1.67 18.40 1.68
CA GLN A 102 -2.21 18.72 0.36
C GLN A 102 -3.69 19.13 0.40
N TYR A 103 -4.46 18.58 1.33
CA TYR A 103 -5.90 18.82 1.49
C TYR A 103 -6.22 19.22 2.93
N PRO A 104 -5.82 20.44 3.38
CA PRO A 104 -5.97 20.87 4.78
C PRO A 104 -7.43 20.97 5.24
N ASP A 105 -8.36 21.14 4.29
CA ASP A 105 -9.82 21.25 4.56
C ASP A 105 -10.51 19.88 4.65
N ARG A 106 -9.77 18.78 4.54
CA ARG A 106 -10.27 17.40 4.60
C ARG A 106 -9.80 16.70 5.87
N GLU A 107 -10.61 15.78 6.33
CA GLU A 107 -10.30 14.92 7.46
C GLU A 107 -9.87 13.54 6.97
N PHE A 108 -8.75 13.03 7.53
CA PHE A 108 -8.22 11.72 7.20
C PHE A 108 -8.13 10.88 8.47
N VAL A 109 -8.87 9.76 8.47
CA VAL A 109 -8.98 8.82 9.58
C VAL A 109 -8.30 7.51 9.19
N SER A 110 -7.53 6.94 10.09
CA SER A 110 -6.96 5.60 9.87
C SER A 110 -8.04 4.52 9.94
N ALA A 111 -7.99 3.57 9.01
CA ALA A 111 -8.97 2.49 8.91
C ALA A 111 -8.98 1.52 10.10
N ASP A 112 -7.96 1.56 10.98
CA ASP A 112 -7.95 0.78 12.23
C ASP A 112 -8.63 1.49 13.40
N GLY A 113 -9.12 2.72 13.21
CA GLY A 113 -9.81 3.52 14.23
C GLY A 113 -8.92 3.97 15.39
N CYS A 114 -7.66 3.63 15.35
CA CYS A 114 -6.69 3.90 16.41
C CYS A 114 -5.52 4.69 15.82
N ILE A 115 -5.21 5.85 16.36
CA ILE A 115 -4.06 6.62 15.90
C ILE A 115 -2.78 5.85 16.25
N GLY A 116 -2.21 5.15 15.26
CA GLY A 116 -0.87 4.60 15.32
C GLY A 116 -0.72 3.15 15.79
N CYS A 117 -1.80 2.36 15.91
CA CYS A 117 -1.67 1.02 16.50
C CYS A 117 -1.31 -0.10 15.51
N ARG A 118 -2.04 -0.26 14.41
CA ARG A 118 -1.87 -1.42 13.52
C ARG A 118 -1.33 -1.06 12.14
N LEU A 119 -1.75 0.06 11.59
CA LEU A 119 -1.30 0.55 10.29
C LEU A 119 -0.02 1.40 10.39
N HIS A 120 0.85 1.07 11.33
CA HIS A 120 2.16 1.64 11.53
C HIS A 120 3.22 0.58 11.20
N CYS A 121 3.85 0.68 10.05
CA CYS A 121 4.83 -0.30 9.61
C CYS A 121 6.14 -0.16 10.39
N PRO A 122 6.52 -1.11 11.24
CA PRO A 122 7.75 -1.01 12.01
C PRO A 122 8.98 -1.01 11.10
N TYR A 123 8.95 -1.75 10.01
CA TYR A 123 10.05 -1.84 9.05
C TYR A 123 10.33 -0.49 8.37
N MET A 124 9.30 0.23 7.93
CA MET A 124 9.47 1.57 7.37
C MET A 124 10.00 2.56 8.40
N LYS A 125 9.62 2.43 9.68
CA LYS A 125 10.02 3.34 10.76
C LYS A 125 11.42 3.04 11.34
N MET A 126 12.02 1.91 10.98
CA MET A 126 13.44 1.63 11.30
C MET A 126 14.41 2.49 10.47
N ILE A 127 13.95 3.02 9.32
CA ILE A 127 14.76 3.89 8.46
C ILE A 127 14.47 5.33 8.83
N ASP A 128 15.32 5.91 9.66
CA ASP A 128 15.26 7.31 10.07
C ASP A 128 16.26 8.17 9.28
N LEU A 129 16.22 9.48 9.50
CA LEU A 129 17.12 10.43 8.81
C LEU A 129 18.59 10.19 9.16
N ASN A 130 18.90 9.75 10.39
CA ASN A 130 20.27 9.45 10.80
C ASN A 130 20.80 8.23 10.05
N ALA A 131 19.98 7.18 9.90
CA ALA A 131 20.34 6.00 9.11
C ALA A 131 20.59 6.36 7.63
N VAL A 132 19.74 7.20 7.04
CA VAL A 132 19.94 7.71 5.67
C VAL A 132 21.23 8.53 5.57
N GLN A 133 21.47 9.47 6.49
CA GLN A 133 22.69 10.27 6.51
C GLN A 133 23.92 9.37 6.59
N ARG A 134 23.96 8.45 7.54
CA ARG A 134 25.09 7.52 7.72
C ARG A 134 25.33 6.64 6.50
N SER A 135 24.27 6.14 5.87
CA SER A 135 24.41 5.35 4.65
C SER A 135 25.08 6.15 3.52
N LEU A 136 24.79 7.46 3.41
CA LEU A 136 25.35 8.33 2.38
C LEU A 136 26.76 8.82 2.70
N THR A 137 27.11 9.01 3.99
CA THR A 137 28.40 9.61 4.40
C THR A 137 29.43 8.57 4.80
N GLU A 138 29.01 7.42 5.31
CA GLU A 138 29.89 6.39 5.86
C GLU A 138 29.88 5.08 5.03
N ASP A 139 29.05 5.01 3.97
CA ASP A 139 28.85 3.82 3.13
C ASP A 139 28.52 2.56 3.95
N VAL A 140 27.70 2.73 4.99
CA VAL A 140 27.25 1.63 5.85
C VAL A 140 25.93 1.03 5.34
N PHE A 141 25.58 -0.16 5.84
CA PHE A 141 24.38 -0.92 5.45
C PHE A 141 24.39 -1.42 4.00
N PRO A 142 25.52 -1.95 3.46
CA PRO A 142 25.53 -2.47 2.09
C PRO A 142 24.59 -3.68 1.98
N VAL A 143 23.89 -3.78 0.85
CA VAL A 143 23.14 -4.98 0.49
C VAL A 143 23.94 -5.76 -0.53
N THR A 144 24.36 -6.95 -0.17
CA THR A 144 25.12 -7.86 -1.05
C THR A 144 24.27 -9.05 -1.43
N ILE A 145 24.35 -9.47 -2.68
CA ILE A 145 23.64 -10.63 -3.23
C ILE A 145 24.65 -11.46 -4.01
N GLU A 146 24.60 -12.79 -3.91
CA GLU A 146 25.43 -13.70 -4.69
C GLU A 146 25.24 -13.45 -6.19
N GLU A 147 26.35 -13.48 -6.96
CA GLU A 147 26.35 -13.07 -8.39
C GLU A 147 25.38 -13.89 -9.24
N ASP A 148 25.31 -15.21 -9.03
CA ASP A 148 24.42 -16.11 -9.78
C ASP A 148 22.93 -15.78 -9.53
N ILE A 149 22.57 -15.45 -8.29
CA ILE A 149 21.23 -14.99 -7.91
C ILE A 149 20.93 -13.63 -8.55
N MET A 150 21.90 -12.71 -8.51
CA MET A 150 21.77 -11.37 -9.08
C MET A 150 21.58 -11.43 -10.60
N ASP A 151 22.33 -12.29 -11.31
CA ASP A 151 22.19 -12.49 -12.75
C ASP A 151 20.83 -13.12 -13.13
N GLY A 152 20.35 -14.07 -12.33
CA GLY A 152 19.02 -14.64 -12.49
C GLY A 152 17.92 -13.59 -12.32
N ALA A 153 18.02 -12.77 -11.29
CA ALA A 153 17.07 -11.68 -11.00
C ALA A 153 17.10 -10.60 -12.11
N ARG A 154 18.28 -10.21 -12.57
CA ARG A 154 18.47 -9.24 -13.67
C ARG A 154 17.74 -9.69 -14.92
N ARG A 155 17.94 -10.92 -15.38
CA ARG A 155 17.22 -11.47 -16.55
C ARG A 155 15.71 -11.42 -16.41
N SER A 156 15.18 -11.67 -15.20
CA SER A 156 13.74 -11.61 -14.92
C SER A 156 13.22 -10.16 -15.00
N LEU A 157 13.95 -9.21 -14.42
CA LEU A 157 13.63 -7.78 -14.46
C LEU A 157 13.68 -7.23 -15.88
N GLU A 158 14.70 -7.57 -16.65
CA GLU A 158 14.85 -7.14 -18.06
C GLU A 158 13.68 -7.61 -18.92
N ARG A 159 13.25 -8.88 -18.75
CA ARG A 159 12.06 -9.40 -19.44
C ARG A 159 10.78 -8.64 -19.05
N MET A 160 10.60 -8.35 -17.76
CA MET A 160 9.46 -7.58 -17.27
C MET A 160 9.46 -6.17 -17.86
N MET A 161 10.62 -5.50 -17.91
CA MET A 161 10.75 -4.14 -18.44
C MET A 161 10.61 -4.08 -19.97
N ALA A 162 10.88 -5.18 -20.67
CA ALA A 162 10.70 -5.28 -22.12
C ALA A 162 9.22 -5.40 -22.55
N VAL A 163 8.32 -5.70 -21.62
CA VAL A 163 6.88 -5.72 -21.91
C VAL A 163 6.38 -4.28 -22.03
N PRO A 164 5.78 -3.89 -23.18
CA PRO A 164 5.21 -2.56 -23.34
C PRO A 164 4.16 -2.28 -22.24
N ARG A 165 4.16 -1.06 -21.71
CA ARG A 165 3.10 -0.58 -20.84
C ARG A 165 2.00 -0.02 -21.74
N ASP A 166 0.82 -0.58 -21.65
CA ASP A 166 -0.36 0.02 -22.25
C ASP A 166 -0.63 1.35 -21.48
N ASN A 167 -0.51 2.47 -22.19
CA ASN A 167 -0.75 3.81 -21.65
C ASN A 167 -2.25 4.12 -21.56
#